data_334def6cd542246618203c8e3c6de7ee
#
_entry.id   334def6cd542246618203c8e3c6de7ee
#
_cell.length_a   1.000
_cell.length_b   1.000
_cell.length_c   1.000
_cell.angle_alpha   90.00
_cell.angle_beta   90.00
_cell.angle_gamma   90.00
#
_symmetry.space_group_name_H-M   'P 1'
#
loop_
_entity.id
_entity.type
_entity.pdbx_description
1 polymer ?
#
loop_
_entity_poly.entity_id
_entity_poly.type
_entity_poly.pdbx_seq_one_letter_code
_entity_poly.pdbx_strand_id
1 'polypeptide(L)'
;MRTKTIGASYLMIGVVLAVFAAVLVAVVRTTPAPVVQRAALIQPIVALVLLTAIVGLLMAVYRNVAVIQGAASARYFRTYTADSPAEWVERPARAYMNLLELPVLFYVVCLLMLVTGRFDSVQVSLAWVFVIARYAHAFIHIAFNYVPLRFAAFVAGVITLAMVWTRFAQQNLS
;
A
#
# COMPACT_ATOMS: atom_id res chain seq x y z
N MET A 1 22.48 -8.33 22.77
CA MET A 1 22.62 -7.05 22.03
C MET A 1 21.60 -6.87 20.90
N ARG A 2 21.26 -7.89 20.11
CA ARG A 2 20.30 -7.81 18.98
C ARG A 2 18.86 -7.39 19.35
N THR A 3 18.32 -7.78 20.49
CA THR A 3 16.95 -7.45 20.92
C THR A 3 16.74 -5.98 21.26
N LYS A 4 17.75 -5.29 21.84
CA LYS A 4 17.68 -3.87 22.18
C LYS A 4 17.65 -2.96 20.93
N THR A 5 18.40 -3.32 19.89
CA THR A 5 18.41 -2.59 18.61
C THR A 5 17.09 -2.71 17.85
N ILE A 6 16.43 -3.86 17.91
CA ILE A 6 15.12 -4.08 17.29
C ILE A 6 14.05 -3.22 17.97
N GLY A 7 14.03 -3.20 19.31
CA GLY A 7 13.09 -2.37 20.08
C GLY A 7 13.24 -0.87 19.80
N ALA A 8 14.48 -0.36 19.72
CA ALA A 8 14.74 1.03 19.37
C ALA A 8 14.26 1.40 17.96
N SER A 9 14.42 0.49 16.98
CA SER A 9 13.94 0.72 15.60
C SER A 9 12.41 0.83 15.55
N TYR A 10 11.68 -0.01 16.26
CA TYR A 10 10.21 0.06 16.30
C TYR A 10 9.72 1.31 17.05
N LEU A 11 10.39 1.72 18.12
CA LEU A 11 10.06 2.95 18.84
C LEU A 11 10.23 4.17 17.92
N MET A 12 11.36 4.27 17.23
CA MET A 12 11.63 5.34 16.29
C MET A 12 10.60 5.38 15.15
N ILE A 13 10.24 4.23 14.61
CA ILE A 13 9.17 4.12 13.58
C ILE A 13 7.84 4.59 14.15
N GLY A 14 7.48 4.21 15.36
CA GLY A 14 6.26 4.66 16.03
C GLY A 14 6.18 6.18 16.17
N VAL A 15 7.28 6.82 16.58
CA VAL A 15 7.37 8.29 16.67
C VAL A 15 7.21 8.94 15.30
N VAL A 16 7.91 8.45 14.28
CA VAL A 16 7.82 8.97 12.90
C VAL A 16 6.38 8.85 12.37
N LEU A 17 5.72 7.73 12.60
CA LEU A 17 4.34 7.53 12.17
C LEU A 17 3.35 8.43 12.94
N ALA A 18 3.57 8.67 14.22
CA ALA A 18 2.75 9.60 15.02
C ALA A 18 2.89 11.04 14.51
N VAL A 19 4.12 11.47 14.23
CA VAL A 19 4.40 12.79 13.61
C VAL A 19 3.77 12.87 12.23
N PHE A 20 3.92 11.85 11.40
CA PHE A 20 3.30 11.79 10.07
C PHE A 20 1.77 11.93 10.15
N ALA A 21 1.13 11.19 11.05
CA ALA A 21 -0.32 11.29 11.26
C ALA A 21 -0.73 12.69 11.73
N ALA A 22 -0.01 13.27 12.68
CA ALA A 22 -0.29 14.62 13.19
C ALA A 22 -0.16 15.68 12.10
N VAL A 23 0.89 15.61 11.28
CA VAL A 23 1.09 16.52 10.13
C VAL A 23 -0.03 16.37 9.10
N LEU A 24 -0.41 15.14 8.75
CA LEU A 24 -1.52 14.92 7.83
C LEU A 24 -2.84 15.48 8.38
N VAL A 25 -3.14 15.26 9.67
CA VAL A 25 -4.33 15.83 10.32
C VAL A 25 -4.31 17.35 10.26
N ALA A 26 -3.19 17.99 10.56
CA ALA A 26 -3.04 19.44 10.47
C ALA A 26 -3.29 19.94 9.04
N VAL A 27 -2.66 19.33 8.04
CA VAL A 27 -2.86 19.69 6.61
C VAL A 27 -4.32 19.55 6.21
N VAL A 28 -4.98 18.45 6.56
CA VAL A 28 -6.40 18.23 6.21
C VAL A 28 -7.32 19.28 6.83
N ARG A 29 -7.02 19.74 8.05
CA ARG A 29 -7.83 20.74 8.75
C ARG A 29 -7.60 22.18 8.30
N THR A 30 -6.37 22.51 7.88
CA THR A 30 -5.98 23.90 7.63
C THR A 30 -5.93 24.27 6.15
N THR A 31 -5.88 23.29 5.24
CA THR A 31 -5.75 23.58 3.81
C THR A 31 -7.12 23.90 3.20
N PRO A 32 -7.30 25.08 2.56
CA PRO A 32 -8.46 25.35 1.71
C PRO A 32 -8.54 24.28 0.61
N ALA A 33 -9.73 23.75 0.39
CA ALA A 33 -9.91 22.59 -0.48
C ALA A 33 -10.76 22.95 -1.71
N PRO A 34 -10.19 23.53 -2.77
CA PRO A 34 -10.92 23.84 -3.98
C PRO A 34 -11.43 22.54 -4.65
N VAL A 35 -12.55 22.65 -5.35
CA VAL A 35 -13.08 21.58 -6.19
C VAL A 35 -12.09 21.26 -7.30
N VAL A 36 -11.83 20.00 -7.53
CA VAL A 36 -10.82 19.50 -8.47
C VAL A 36 -11.49 18.71 -9.59
N GLN A 37 -10.87 18.69 -10.77
CA GLN A 37 -11.35 17.91 -11.89
C GLN A 37 -11.30 16.39 -11.58
N ARG A 38 -12.28 15.64 -12.08
CA ARG A 38 -12.36 14.17 -11.90
C ARG A 38 -11.09 13.44 -12.35
N ALA A 39 -10.45 13.93 -13.43
CA ALA A 39 -9.21 13.37 -13.94
C ALA A 39 -8.09 13.30 -12.89
N ALA A 40 -7.99 14.28 -11.99
CA ALA A 40 -6.98 14.31 -10.95
C ALA A 40 -7.12 13.16 -9.93
N LEU A 41 -8.35 12.69 -9.68
CA LEU A 41 -8.60 11.53 -8.81
C LEU A 41 -8.40 10.20 -9.54
N ILE A 42 -8.61 10.15 -10.86
CA ILE A 42 -8.39 8.94 -11.66
C ILE A 42 -6.90 8.59 -11.73
N GLN A 43 -6.00 9.57 -11.76
CA GLN A 43 -4.57 9.34 -11.87
C GLN A 43 -3.99 8.44 -10.75
N PRO A 44 -4.21 8.69 -9.45
CA PRO A 44 -3.72 7.81 -8.39
C PRO A 44 -4.36 6.41 -8.45
N ILE A 45 -5.61 6.27 -8.92
CA ILE A 45 -6.25 4.97 -9.15
C ILE A 45 -5.46 4.18 -10.20
N VAL A 46 -5.20 4.79 -11.37
CA VAL A 46 -4.45 4.16 -12.47
C VAL A 46 -3.03 3.81 -12.01
N ALA A 47 -2.35 4.69 -11.28
CA ALA A 47 -1.01 4.43 -10.76
C ALA A 47 -0.98 3.18 -9.86
N LEU A 48 -1.99 3.01 -8.99
CA LEU A 48 -2.07 1.85 -8.11
C LEU A 48 -2.42 0.56 -8.86
N VAL A 49 -3.27 0.62 -9.87
CA VAL A 49 -3.56 -0.50 -10.77
C VAL A 49 -2.30 -0.94 -11.50
N LEU A 50 -1.51 0.00 -12.03
CA LEU A 50 -0.23 -0.29 -12.67
C LEU A 50 0.75 -0.97 -11.73
N LEU A 51 0.87 -0.50 -10.47
CA LEU A 51 1.70 -1.18 -9.47
C LEU A 51 1.25 -2.63 -9.27
N THR A 52 -0.06 -2.85 -9.12
CA THR A 52 -0.61 -4.20 -8.92
C THR A 52 -0.32 -5.10 -10.12
N ALA A 53 -0.47 -4.59 -11.35
CA ALA A 53 -0.16 -5.33 -12.57
C ALA A 53 1.34 -5.68 -12.67
N ILE A 54 2.22 -4.72 -12.38
CA ILE A 54 3.68 -4.93 -12.39
C ILE A 54 4.08 -6.00 -11.37
N VAL A 55 3.60 -5.91 -10.13
CA VAL A 55 3.92 -6.88 -9.08
C VAL A 55 3.34 -8.26 -9.39
N GLY A 56 2.13 -8.32 -9.99
CA GLY A 56 1.53 -9.56 -10.47
C GLY A 56 2.36 -10.23 -11.57
N LEU A 57 2.86 -9.43 -12.52
CA LEU A 57 3.78 -9.91 -13.56
C LEU A 57 5.10 -10.41 -12.96
N LEU A 58 5.70 -9.66 -12.04
CA LEU A 58 6.92 -10.09 -11.33
C LEU A 58 6.69 -11.40 -10.59
N MET A 59 5.58 -11.55 -9.88
CA MET A 59 5.22 -12.83 -9.23
C MET A 59 5.16 -13.98 -10.23
N ALA A 60 4.50 -13.78 -11.38
CA ALA A 60 4.41 -14.80 -12.41
C ALA A 60 5.79 -15.17 -12.98
N VAL A 61 6.63 -14.19 -13.28
CA VAL A 61 8.00 -14.42 -13.77
C VAL A 61 8.82 -15.19 -12.74
N TYR A 62 8.83 -14.76 -11.48
CA TYR A 62 9.61 -15.40 -10.43
C TYR A 62 9.19 -16.86 -10.19
N ARG A 63 7.89 -17.14 -10.20
CA ARG A 63 7.37 -18.51 -10.08
C ARG A 63 7.79 -19.41 -11.24
N ASN A 64 7.69 -18.92 -12.47
CA ASN A 64 8.10 -19.68 -13.66
C ASN A 64 9.61 -19.93 -13.66
N VAL A 65 10.42 -18.92 -13.38
CA VAL A 65 11.89 -19.07 -13.29
C VAL A 65 12.25 -20.08 -12.20
N ALA A 66 11.61 -20.05 -11.05
CA ALA A 66 11.86 -20.99 -9.96
C ALA A 66 11.57 -22.45 -10.36
N VAL A 67 10.48 -22.70 -11.10
CA VAL A 67 10.14 -24.03 -11.61
C VAL A 67 11.18 -24.50 -12.65
N ILE A 68 11.55 -23.63 -13.59
CA ILE A 68 12.55 -23.96 -14.64
C ILE A 68 13.91 -24.28 -14.02
N GLN A 69 14.32 -23.56 -12.98
CA GLN A 69 15.58 -23.77 -12.27
C GLN A 69 15.53 -24.91 -11.24
N GLY A 70 14.38 -25.56 -11.05
CA GLY A 70 14.21 -26.59 -10.02
C GLY A 70 14.21 -26.07 -8.57
N ALA A 71 14.14 -24.74 -8.38
CA ALA A 71 14.09 -24.11 -7.06
C ALA A 71 12.70 -24.16 -6.41
N ALA A 72 11.67 -24.52 -7.17
CA ALA A 72 10.33 -24.78 -6.70
C ALA A 72 9.65 -25.85 -7.56
N SER A 73 8.79 -26.67 -6.95
CA SER A 73 7.99 -27.64 -7.70
C SER A 73 6.69 -27.01 -8.19
N ALA A 74 6.27 -27.35 -9.41
CA ALA A 74 4.95 -26.95 -9.91
C ALA A 74 3.81 -27.48 -8.99
N ARG A 75 4.04 -28.60 -8.30
CA ARG A 75 3.13 -29.18 -7.32
C ARG A 75 2.89 -28.23 -6.13
N TYR A 76 3.94 -27.54 -5.65
CA TYR A 76 3.80 -26.57 -4.57
C TYR A 76 2.76 -25.49 -4.92
N PHE A 77 2.85 -24.89 -6.11
CA PHE A 77 1.91 -23.83 -6.52
C PHE A 77 0.48 -24.31 -6.74
N ARG A 78 0.28 -25.62 -6.89
CA ARG A 78 -1.05 -26.22 -7.02
C ARG A 78 -1.72 -26.50 -5.68
N THR A 79 -0.95 -26.94 -4.68
CA THR A 79 -1.52 -27.47 -3.42
C THR A 79 -1.11 -26.69 -2.19
N TYR A 80 -0.01 -25.91 -2.25
CA TYR A 80 0.65 -25.23 -1.12
C TYR A 80 1.04 -26.18 0.02
N THR A 81 1.16 -27.49 -0.24
CA THR A 81 1.44 -28.55 0.76
C THR A 81 2.79 -29.22 0.60
N ALA A 82 3.54 -28.92 -0.47
CA ALA A 82 4.90 -29.40 -0.68
C ALA A 82 5.92 -28.46 0.01
N ASP A 83 7.22 -28.81 -0.06
CA ASP A 83 8.29 -27.96 0.48
C ASP A 83 8.19 -26.54 -0.07
N SER A 84 8.23 -25.57 0.84
CA SER A 84 8.12 -24.16 0.48
C SER A 84 9.30 -23.73 -0.38
N PRO A 85 9.08 -22.95 -1.44
CA PRO A 85 10.15 -22.44 -2.29
C PRO A 85 11.03 -21.45 -1.53
N ALA A 86 12.18 -21.12 -2.11
CA ALA A 86 13.08 -20.12 -1.58
C ALA A 86 12.38 -18.77 -1.37
N GLU A 87 12.81 -18.03 -0.36
CA GLU A 87 12.17 -16.76 0.05
C GLU A 87 12.03 -15.74 -1.09
N TRP A 88 13.00 -15.68 -2.01
CA TRP A 88 12.96 -14.75 -3.14
C TRP A 88 11.76 -15.00 -4.07
N VAL A 89 11.26 -16.23 -4.17
CA VAL A 89 10.08 -16.61 -4.97
C VAL A 89 8.79 -16.12 -4.29
N GLU A 90 8.75 -16.19 -2.96
CA GLU A 90 7.56 -15.85 -2.18
C GLU A 90 7.40 -14.33 -1.95
N ARG A 91 8.50 -13.55 -2.01
CA ARG A 91 8.43 -12.09 -1.78
C ARG A 91 7.47 -11.37 -2.73
N PRO A 92 7.54 -11.54 -4.06
CA PRO A 92 6.57 -10.93 -4.97
C PRO A 92 5.14 -11.42 -4.76
N ALA A 93 4.95 -12.71 -4.43
CA ALA A 93 3.63 -13.27 -4.17
C ALA A 93 2.96 -12.64 -2.95
N ARG A 94 3.70 -12.50 -1.84
CA ARG A 94 3.21 -11.82 -0.63
C ARG A 94 2.97 -10.32 -0.86
N ALA A 95 3.82 -9.65 -1.63
CA ALA A 95 3.62 -8.26 -2.01
C ALA A 95 2.34 -8.09 -2.86
N TYR A 96 2.09 -9.01 -3.80
CA TYR A 96 0.89 -9.02 -4.62
C TYR A 96 -0.38 -9.21 -3.77
N MET A 97 -0.39 -10.15 -2.83
CA MET A 97 -1.52 -10.35 -1.90
C MET A 97 -1.84 -9.08 -1.12
N ASN A 98 -0.83 -8.39 -0.58
CA ASN A 98 -1.01 -7.11 0.11
C ASN A 98 -1.61 -6.00 -0.78
N LEU A 99 -1.37 -6.05 -2.10
CA LEU A 99 -1.96 -5.12 -3.06
C LEU A 99 -3.41 -5.48 -3.42
N LEU A 100 -3.87 -6.68 -3.09
CA LEU A 100 -5.27 -7.09 -3.27
C LEU A 100 -6.11 -6.93 -1.99
N GLU A 101 -5.50 -6.60 -0.86
CA GLU A 101 -6.19 -6.42 0.43
C GLU A 101 -6.56 -4.94 0.67
N LEU A 102 -5.66 -4.16 1.22
CA LEU A 102 -5.91 -2.76 1.58
C LEU A 102 -6.30 -1.84 0.41
N PRO A 103 -5.71 -1.96 -0.80
CA PRO A 103 -6.11 -1.18 -1.96
C PRO A 103 -7.57 -1.32 -2.39
N VAL A 104 -8.24 -2.40 -2.05
CA VAL A 104 -9.69 -2.54 -2.34
C VAL A 104 -10.50 -1.42 -1.69
N LEU A 105 -10.22 -1.11 -0.42
CA LEU A 105 -10.88 -0.02 0.30
C LEU A 105 -10.55 1.36 -0.31
N PHE A 106 -9.35 1.53 -0.86
CA PHE A 106 -8.97 2.74 -1.59
C PHE A 106 -9.77 2.88 -2.89
N TYR A 107 -9.88 1.82 -3.68
CA TYR A 107 -10.68 1.85 -4.91
C TYR A 107 -12.15 2.16 -4.61
N VAL A 108 -12.71 1.54 -3.57
CA VAL A 108 -14.10 1.78 -3.16
C VAL A 108 -14.32 3.25 -2.81
N VAL A 109 -13.51 3.87 -1.96
CA VAL A 109 -13.70 5.28 -1.59
C VAL A 109 -13.49 6.21 -2.77
N CYS A 110 -12.51 5.95 -3.65
CA CYS A 110 -12.29 6.74 -4.86
C CYS A 110 -13.50 6.65 -5.82
N LEU A 111 -14.07 5.46 -6.01
CA LEU A 111 -15.28 5.28 -6.82
C LEU A 111 -16.47 6.02 -6.21
N LEU A 112 -16.67 5.95 -4.90
CA LEU A 112 -17.72 6.71 -4.21
C LEU A 112 -17.54 8.22 -4.39
N MET A 113 -16.30 8.74 -4.28
CA MET A 113 -16.01 10.14 -4.56
C MET A 113 -16.33 10.54 -6.00
N LEU A 114 -16.01 9.69 -6.98
CA LEU A 114 -16.35 9.94 -8.39
C LEU A 114 -17.85 9.92 -8.66
N VAL A 115 -18.58 9.00 -8.02
CA VAL A 115 -20.03 8.86 -8.18
C VAL A 115 -20.78 10.03 -7.52
N THR A 116 -20.41 10.38 -6.30
CA THR A 116 -21.04 11.49 -5.56
C THR A 116 -20.63 12.86 -6.09
N GLY A 117 -19.50 12.96 -6.78
CA GLY A 117 -18.91 14.23 -7.20
C GLY A 117 -18.40 15.09 -6.03
N ARG A 118 -18.41 14.58 -4.81
CA ARG A 118 -18.00 15.29 -3.59
C ARG A 118 -16.60 14.88 -3.19
N PHE A 119 -15.61 15.60 -3.68
CA PHE A 119 -14.20 15.47 -3.29
C PHE A 119 -13.45 16.76 -3.60
N ASP A 120 -12.29 16.91 -3.00
CA ASP A 120 -11.47 18.12 -3.07
C ASP A 120 -9.98 17.82 -3.27
N SER A 121 -9.17 18.87 -3.40
CA SER A 121 -7.72 18.75 -3.61
C SER A 121 -6.98 18.02 -2.48
N VAL A 122 -7.48 18.11 -1.24
CA VAL A 122 -6.90 17.42 -0.09
C VAL A 122 -7.06 15.91 -0.24
N GLN A 123 -8.25 15.44 -0.67
CA GLN A 123 -8.49 14.01 -0.90
C GLN A 123 -7.65 13.47 -2.06
N VAL A 124 -7.45 14.25 -3.12
CA VAL A 124 -6.55 13.88 -4.22
C VAL A 124 -5.10 13.79 -3.72
N SER A 125 -4.66 14.73 -2.89
CA SER A 125 -3.31 14.68 -2.29
C SER A 125 -3.15 13.47 -1.39
N LEU A 126 -4.12 13.17 -0.54
CA LEU A 126 -4.11 11.97 0.30
C LEU A 126 -4.13 10.68 -0.53
N ALA A 127 -4.85 10.66 -1.65
CA ALA A 127 -4.84 9.53 -2.58
C ALA A 127 -3.43 9.28 -3.13
N TRP A 128 -2.69 10.32 -3.51
CA TRP A 128 -1.29 10.19 -3.93
C TRP A 128 -0.36 9.74 -2.80
N VAL A 129 -0.52 10.26 -1.59
CA VAL A 129 0.25 9.82 -0.42
C VAL A 129 0.02 8.33 -0.16
N PHE A 130 -1.22 7.86 -0.26
CA PHE A 130 -1.54 6.43 -0.15
C PHE A 130 -0.82 5.61 -1.23
N VAL A 131 -0.90 6.02 -2.48
CA VAL A 131 -0.25 5.34 -3.61
C VAL A 131 1.26 5.26 -3.39
N ILE A 132 1.92 6.37 -3.03
CA ILE A 132 3.36 6.40 -2.74
C ILE A 132 3.72 5.43 -1.60
N ALA A 133 2.91 5.40 -0.54
CA ALA A 133 3.12 4.45 0.57
C ALA A 133 2.99 2.99 0.10
N ARG A 134 2.08 2.68 -0.84
CA ARG A 134 1.95 1.32 -1.43
C ARG A 134 3.12 0.96 -2.33
N TYR A 135 3.63 1.89 -3.14
CA TYR A 135 4.84 1.70 -3.93
C TYR A 135 6.06 1.43 -3.04
N ALA A 136 6.26 2.25 -2.00
CA ALA A 136 7.34 2.05 -1.03
C ALA A 136 7.22 0.69 -0.32
N HIS A 137 6.03 0.33 0.14
CA HIS A 137 5.78 -0.96 0.79
C HIS A 137 6.12 -2.14 -0.13
N ALA A 138 5.62 -2.14 -1.37
CA ALA A 138 5.87 -3.21 -2.34
C ALA A 138 7.35 -3.32 -2.70
N PHE A 139 8.02 -2.18 -2.91
CA PHE A 139 9.46 -2.14 -3.20
C PHE A 139 10.29 -2.71 -2.05
N ILE A 140 10.04 -2.25 -0.81
CA ILE A 140 10.75 -2.76 0.38
C ILE A 140 10.51 -4.26 0.55
N HIS A 141 9.28 -4.71 0.32
CA HIS A 141 8.89 -6.10 0.47
C HIS A 141 9.63 -7.02 -0.52
N ILE A 142 9.74 -6.60 -1.77
CA ILE A 142 10.35 -7.40 -2.84
C ILE A 142 11.88 -7.32 -2.77
N ALA A 143 12.46 -6.12 -2.61
CA ALA A 143 13.90 -5.91 -2.70
C ALA A 143 14.65 -6.36 -1.44
N PHE A 144 14.24 -5.90 -0.29
CA PHE A 144 15.00 -6.06 0.96
C PHE A 144 14.30 -6.92 2.01
N ASN A 145 12.97 -6.97 1.98
CA ASN A 145 12.11 -7.59 2.99
C ASN A 145 12.45 -7.19 4.44
N TYR A 146 12.91 -5.94 4.65
CA TYR A 146 13.21 -5.42 5.99
C TYR A 146 11.91 -5.09 6.72
N VAL A 147 11.53 -5.97 7.65
CA VAL A 147 10.21 -5.96 8.30
C VAL A 147 9.83 -4.64 8.97
N PRO A 148 10.72 -3.95 9.75
CA PRO A 148 10.35 -2.69 10.39
C PRO A 148 9.98 -1.58 9.39
N LEU A 149 10.75 -1.43 8.32
CA LEU A 149 10.49 -0.41 7.30
C LEU A 149 9.25 -0.74 6.46
N ARG A 150 9.07 -2.02 6.14
CA ARG A 150 7.86 -2.51 5.47
C ARG A 150 6.61 -2.22 6.31
N PHE A 151 6.66 -2.49 7.61
CA PHE A 151 5.58 -2.20 8.55
C PHE A 151 5.29 -0.69 8.62
N ALA A 152 6.32 0.16 8.68
CA ALA A 152 6.14 1.62 8.67
C ALA A 152 5.40 2.10 7.40
N ALA A 153 5.81 1.63 6.22
CA ALA A 153 5.14 1.97 4.96
C ALA A 153 3.69 1.46 4.91
N PHE A 154 3.43 0.27 5.48
CA PHE A 154 2.08 -0.27 5.60
C PHE A 154 1.20 0.63 6.47
N VAL A 155 1.65 0.96 7.68
CA VAL A 155 0.89 1.77 8.65
C VAL A 155 0.66 3.19 8.11
N ALA A 156 1.66 3.80 7.46
CA ALA A 156 1.49 5.09 6.79
C ALA A 156 0.34 5.05 5.76
N GLY A 157 0.26 3.97 4.97
CA GLY A 157 -0.86 3.76 4.06
C GLY A 157 -2.20 3.60 4.77
N VAL A 158 -2.27 2.82 5.86
CA VAL A 158 -3.50 2.64 6.65
C VAL A 158 -3.99 3.98 7.22
N ILE A 159 -3.09 4.77 7.84
CA ILE A 159 -3.42 6.09 8.38
C ILE A 159 -3.98 7.00 7.28
N THR A 160 -3.28 7.07 6.14
CA THR A 160 -3.69 7.92 5.02
C THR A 160 -5.07 7.51 4.49
N LEU A 161 -5.30 6.22 4.31
CA LEU A 161 -6.58 5.71 3.83
C LEU A 161 -7.73 5.99 4.82
N ALA A 162 -7.47 5.83 6.12
CA ALA A 162 -8.44 6.19 7.16
C ALA A 162 -8.83 7.67 7.09
N MET A 163 -7.86 8.56 6.79
CA MET A 163 -8.14 9.99 6.63
C MET A 163 -8.96 10.28 5.38
N VAL A 164 -8.70 9.60 4.25
CA VAL A 164 -9.53 9.70 3.04
C VAL A 164 -10.99 9.32 3.35
N TRP A 165 -11.20 8.19 4.04
CA TRP A 165 -12.53 7.74 4.44
C TRP A 165 -13.23 8.68 5.42
N THR A 166 -12.51 9.18 6.42
CA THR A 166 -13.06 10.14 7.40
C THR A 166 -13.53 11.41 6.72
N ARG A 167 -12.71 11.97 5.82
CA ARG A 167 -13.07 13.19 5.09
C ARG A 167 -14.24 12.96 4.13
N PHE A 168 -14.25 11.81 3.43
CA PHE A 168 -15.39 11.42 2.60
C PHE A 168 -16.69 11.32 3.41
N ALA A 169 -16.65 10.67 4.57
CA ALA A 169 -17.81 10.55 5.46
C ALA A 169 -18.31 11.92 5.94
N GLN A 170 -17.42 12.81 6.37
CA GLN A 170 -17.76 14.17 6.78
C GLN A 170 -18.44 14.98 5.67
N GLN A 171 -18.04 14.80 4.42
CA GLN A 171 -18.62 15.54 3.29
C GLN A 171 -19.96 14.97 2.80
N ASN A 172 -20.27 13.72 3.11
CA ASN A 172 -21.44 13.03 2.55
C ASN A 172 -22.49 12.62 3.58
N LEU A 173 -22.15 12.57 4.87
CA LEU A 173 -23.06 12.15 5.96
C LEU A 173 -23.45 13.31 6.89
N SER A 174 -22.86 14.50 6.71
CA SER A 174 -23.27 15.77 7.35
C SER A 174 -24.17 16.55 6.40
#